data_eb18e064d085dee4c633d6dd8a678b3a
#
_entry.id   eb18e064d085dee4c633d6dd8a678b3a
#
_cell.length_a   1.000
_cell.length_b   1.000
_cell.length_c   1.000
_cell.angle_alpha   90.00
_cell.angle_beta   90.00
_cell.angle_gamma   90.00
#
_symmetry.space_group_name_H-M   'P 1'
#
loop_
_entity.id
_entity.type
_entity.pdbx_description
1 polymer ?
#
loop_
_entity_poly.entity_id
_entity_poly.type
_entity_poly.pdbx_seq_one_letter_code
_entity_poly.pdbx_strand_id
1 'polypeptide(L)'
;MFGIEGYEPQWQHSGRALAAAHRTRFARLIGRRLIDGWLLWDLEARTWFADAPVILGFDQINVEVTHRKFDECAITWDQVDMSIPLDWGEPSGPSADRVDTGLHLDWKAGAHPAVRRMRGRRLREVNVIERLMAAHWRPVVLHAVELIFDGPARLAIFNALDENGLSDAAEVSLPVGFWRRIPIA
;
A
#
# COMPACT_ATOMS: atom_id res chain seq x y z
N MET A 1 11.11 1.04 9.80
CA MET A 1 9.75 0.77 10.28
C MET A 1 9.39 -0.66 9.91
N PHE A 2 8.61 -1.37 10.69
CA PHE A 2 8.29 -2.81 10.50
C PHE A 2 9.51 -3.74 10.42
N GLY A 3 10.66 -3.38 10.98
CA GLY A 3 11.90 -4.15 10.81
C GLY A 3 12.49 -4.16 9.41
N ILE A 4 11.88 -3.45 8.44
CA ILE A 4 12.36 -3.36 7.07
C ILE A 4 13.51 -2.35 7.03
N GLU A 5 14.70 -2.81 6.69
CA GLU A 5 15.88 -1.97 6.58
C GLU A 5 15.72 -0.93 5.46
N GLY A 6 16.07 0.33 5.75
CA GLY A 6 15.97 1.44 4.79
C GLY A 6 14.56 1.93 4.48
N TYR A 7 13.51 1.33 5.05
CA TYR A 7 12.14 1.75 4.82
C TYR A 7 11.73 2.90 5.74
N GLU A 8 11.63 4.11 5.18
CA GLU A 8 11.34 5.36 5.91
C GLU A 8 10.09 6.06 5.34
N PRO A 9 8.86 5.58 5.65
CA PRO A 9 7.64 6.16 5.12
C PRO A 9 7.38 7.58 5.66
N GLN A 10 7.08 8.50 4.76
CA GLN A 10 6.68 9.86 5.08
C GLN A 10 5.15 9.95 5.12
N TRP A 11 4.60 9.95 6.32
CA TRP A 11 3.15 9.89 6.54
C TRP A 11 2.44 11.18 6.13
N GLN A 12 1.37 11.03 5.37
CA GLN A 12 0.49 12.11 4.94
C GLN A 12 -0.91 11.90 5.50
N HIS A 13 -1.55 13.00 5.93
CA HIS A 13 -2.93 13.01 6.44
C HIS A 13 -3.92 13.65 5.45
N SER A 14 -3.48 13.99 4.26
CA SER A 14 -4.27 14.68 3.26
C SER A 14 -3.98 14.12 1.87
N GLY A 15 -5.01 13.74 1.16
CA GLY A 15 -4.87 13.26 -0.22
C GLY A 15 -4.31 14.32 -1.16
N ARG A 16 -4.54 15.61 -0.91
CA ARG A 16 -3.92 16.67 -1.69
C ARG A 16 -2.41 16.73 -1.48
N ALA A 17 -1.95 16.59 -0.23
CA ALA A 17 -0.52 16.54 0.09
C ALA A 17 0.12 15.30 -0.52
N LEU A 18 -0.51 14.13 -0.36
CA LEU A 18 -0.06 12.87 -0.94
C LEU A 18 0.02 12.97 -2.47
N ALA A 19 -1.03 13.49 -3.13
CA ALA A 19 -1.06 13.69 -4.57
C ALA A 19 0.04 14.65 -5.04
N ALA A 20 0.24 15.76 -4.36
CA ALA A 20 1.26 16.74 -4.72
C ALA A 20 2.68 16.16 -4.59
N ALA A 21 2.95 15.41 -3.51
CA ALA A 21 4.26 14.81 -3.25
C ALA A 21 4.66 13.76 -4.31
N HIS A 22 3.69 13.03 -4.86
CA HIS A 22 3.96 11.88 -5.72
C HIS A 22 3.59 12.06 -7.19
N ARG A 23 2.98 13.19 -7.58
CA ARG A 23 2.52 13.49 -8.95
C ARG A 23 3.57 13.20 -10.02
N THR A 24 4.75 13.77 -9.88
CA THR A 24 5.82 13.64 -10.89
C THR A 24 6.29 12.20 -11.08
N ARG A 25 6.35 11.43 -9.99
CA ARG A 25 6.77 10.03 -10.05
C ARG A 25 5.69 9.17 -10.69
N PHE A 26 4.43 9.30 -10.30
CA PHE A 26 3.34 8.57 -10.93
C PHE A 26 3.14 8.92 -12.40
N ALA A 27 3.31 10.18 -12.78
CA ALA A 27 3.23 10.57 -14.19
C ALA A 27 4.21 9.80 -15.09
N ARG A 28 5.37 9.39 -14.56
CA ARG A 28 6.35 8.57 -15.29
C ARG A 28 5.93 7.09 -15.39
N LEU A 29 5.00 6.65 -14.55
CA LEU A 29 4.46 5.29 -14.60
C LEU A 29 3.27 5.15 -15.54
N ILE A 30 2.62 6.24 -15.92
CA ILE A 30 1.49 6.20 -16.85
C ILE A 30 1.94 5.55 -18.18
N GLY A 31 1.17 4.54 -18.61
CA GLY A 31 1.50 3.70 -19.76
C GLY A 31 2.44 2.52 -19.48
N ARG A 32 3.11 2.47 -18.31
CA ARG A 32 3.93 1.34 -17.90
C ARG A 32 3.07 0.15 -17.50
N ARG A 33 3.65 -1.05 -17.61
CA ARG A 33 2.98 -2.30 -17.23
C ARG A 33 3.26 -2.64 -15.78
N LEU A 34 2.24 -3.10 -15.07
CA LEU A 34 2.44 -3.76 -13.79
C LEU A 34 3.11 -5.14 -14.05
N ILE A 35 4.29 -5.32 -13.54
CA ILE A 35 5.04 -6.58 -13.65
C ILE A 35 4.52 -7.58 -12.62
N ASP A 36 4.50 -7.17 -11.36
CA ASP A 36 3.96 -7.95 -10.24
C ASP A 36 3.65 -7.05 -9.04
N GLY A 37 3.15 -7.65 -7.97
CA GLY A 37 3.06 -7.05 -6.66
C GLY A 37 3.43 -8.04 -5.58
N TRP A 38 4.08 -7.56 -4.54
CA TRP A 38 4.57 -8.33 -3.41
C TRP A 38 3.86 -7.93 -2.15
N LEU A 39 3.56 -8.92 -1.35
CA LEU A 39 2.99 -8.79 -0.02
C LEU A 39 3.90 -9.52 0.97
N LEU A 40 4.06 -8.96 2.14
CA LEU A 40 4.74 -9.64 3.22
C LEU A 40 3.83 -10.74 3.77
N TRP A 41 4.34 -11.96 3.82
CA TRP A 41 3.57 -13.16 4.12
C TRP A 41 4.07 -13.83 5.38
N ASP A 42 3.18 -14.09 6.32
CA ASP A 42 3.46 -14.95 7.45
C ASP A 42 3.51 -16.40 6.97
N LEU A 43 4.66 -17.02 7.10
CA LEU A 43 4.91 -18.38 6.60
C LEU A 43 4.25 -19.44 7.46
N GLU A 44 4.03 -19.18 8.75
CA GLU A 44 3.40 -20.09 9.70
C GLU A 44 1.88 -20.03 9.60
N ALA A 45 1.32 -18.83 9.74
CA ALA A 45 -0.12 -18.62 9.62
C ALA A 45 -0.62 -18.76 8.18
N ARG A 46 0.29 -18.72 7.20
CA ARG A 46 -0.02 -18.76 5.75
C ARG A 46 -0.99 -17.67 5.32
N THR A 47 -0.80 -16.48 5.85
CA THR A 47 -1.65 -15.33 5.59
C THR A 47 -0.84 -14.09 5.26
N TRP A 48 -1.47 -13.10 4.67
CA TRP A 48 -0.88 -11.81 4.40
C TRP A 48 -0.70 -11.03 5.70
N PHE A 49 0.52 -10.51 5.93
CA PHE A 49 0.82 -9.58 7.01
C PHE A 49 0.51 -8.16 6.53
N ALA A 50 -0.71 -7.70 6.78
CA ALA A 50 -1.30 -6.52 6.17
C ALA A 50 -0.76 -5.18 6.72
N ASP A 51 -0.04 -5.19 7.83
CA ASP A 51 0.63 -4.01 8.39
C ASP A 51 1.81 -3.54 7.53
N ALA A 52 2.42 -4.44 6.77
CA ALA A 52 3.54 -4.12 5.90
C ALA A 52 3.08 -3.48 4.57
N PRO A 53 3.95 -2.70 3.90
CA PRO A 53 3.59 -2.07 2.64
C PRO A 53 3.19 -3.06 1.55
N VAL A 54 2.23 -2.67 0.73
CA VAL A 54 1.94 -3.34 -0.54
C VAL A 54 2.91 -2.79 -1.58
N ILE A 55 3.67 -3.66 -2.22
CA ILE A 55 4.65 -3.30 -3.24
C ILE A 55 4.12 -3.63 -4.62
N LEU A 56 4.16 -2.65 -5.53
CA LEU A 56 3.78 -2.81 -6.92
C LEU A 56 4.98 -2.52 -7.81
N GLY A 57 5.46 -3.51 -8.57
CA GLY A 57 6.59 -3.38 -9.48
C GLY A 57 6.16 -3.00 -10.89
N PHE A 58 6.68 -1.90 -11.38
CA PHE A 58 6.63 -1.47 -12.78
C PHE A 58 8.05 -1.46 -13.33
N ASP A 59 8.26 -1.62 -14.65
CA ASP A 59 9.59 -1.64 -15.29
C ASP A 59 10.65 -0.83 -14.51
N GLN A 60 11.49 -1.49 -13.72
CA GLN A 60 12.61 -0.93 -12.94
C GLN A 60 12.22 0.06 -11.80
N ILE A 61 10.97 0.14 -11.41
CA ILE A 61 10.51 1.01 -10.31
C ILE A 61 9.49 0.24 -9.48
N ASN A 62 9.69 0.23 -8.17
CA ASN A 62 8.71 -0.25 -7.21
C ASN A 62 8.03 0.93 -6.53
N VAL A 63 6.73 0.77 -6.31
CA VAL A 63 5.91 1.68 -5.51
C VAL A 63 5.46 0.92 -4.29
N GLU A 64 5.77 1.42 -3.11
CA GLU A 64 5.31 0.87 -1.85
C GLU A 64 4.19 1.79 -1.30
N VAL A 65 3.04 1.20 -0.99
CA VAL A 65 1.91 1.91 -0.40
C VAL A 65 1.59 1.28 0.94
N THR A 66 1.49 2.10 1.97
CA THR A 66 1.12 1.64 3.30
C THR A 66 0.16 2.60 3.98
N HIS A 67 -0.76 2.05 4.77
CA HIS A 67 -1.69 2.78 5.60
C HIS A 67 -1.39 2.52 7.07
N ARG A 68 -1.70 3.51 7.91
CA ARG A 68 -1.58 3.41 9.35
C ARG A 68 -2.64 4.28 10.00
N LYS A 69 -3.13 3.87 11.16
CA LYS A 69 -4.25 4.52 11.82
C LYS A 69 -5.46 4.62 10.87
N PHE A 70 -6.33 5.59 11.07
CA PHE A 70 -7.49 5.78 10.21
C PHE A 70 -7.28 6.80 9.09
N ASP A 71 -6.20 7.57 9.13
CA ASP A 71 -6.01 8.74 8.29
C ASP A 71 -4.57 8.95 7.77
N GLU A 72 -3.68 8.00 8.02
CA GLU A 72 -2.30 8.09 7.59
C GLU A 72 -2.04 7.17 6.39
N CYS A 73 -1.47 7.72 5.34
CA CYS A 73 -0.99 6.98 4.18
C CYS A 73 0.41 7.44 3.81
N ALA A 74 1.27 6.52 3.45
CA ALA A 74 2.58 6.82 2.90
C ALA A 74 2.78 6.08 1.58
N ILE A 75 3.48 6.73 0.65
CA ILE A 75 3.94 6.14 -0.59
C ILE A 75 5.44 6.31 -0.65
N THR A 76 6.16 5.23 -0.85
CA THR A 76 7.61 5.22 -1.03
C THR A 76 8.00 4.60 -2.37
N TRP A 77 9.27 4.61 -2.70
CA TRP A 77 9.74 4.24 -4.03
C TRP A 77 11.10 3.55 -3.92
N ASP A 78 11.17 2.26 -4.27
CA ASP A 78 12.39 1.46 -4.26
C ASP A 78 13.13 1.44 -2.91
N GLN A 79 12.39 1.49 -1.80
CA GLN A 79 12.95 1.46 -0.45
C GLN A 79 13.00 0.07 0.18
N VAL A 80 12.25 -0.87 -0.37
CA VAL A 80 12.14 -2.22 0.19
C VAL A 80 12.94 -3.19 -0.64
N ASP A 81 13.92 -3.85 -0.02
CA ASP A 81 14.60 -4.99 -0.61
C ASP A 81 13.82 -6.28 -0.31
N MET A 82 13.11 -6.77 -1.31
CA MET A 82 12.28 -7.97 -1.20
C MET A 82 13.07 -9.28 -1.17
N SER A 83 14.40 -9.23 -1.33
CA SER A 83 15.26 -10.42 -1.22
C SER A 83 15.61 -10.75 0.24
N ILE A 84 15.32 -9.84 1.17
CA ILE A 84 15.62 -9.97 2.59
C ILE A 84 14.38 -10.46 3.33
N PRO A 85 14.37 -11.68 3.88
CA PRO A 85 13.34 -12.13 4.81
C PRO A 85 13.32 -11.28 6.07
N LEU A 86 12.16 -11.15 6.69
CA LEU A 86 11.98 -10.36 7.89
C LEU A 86 11.65 -11.25 9.08
N ASP A 87 12.48 -11.14 10.11
CA ASP A 87 12.16 -11.66 11.42
C ASP A 87 11.51 -10.53 12.23
N TRP A 88 10.21 -10.63 12.45
CA TRP A 88 9.51 -9.66 13.27
C TRP A 88 9.71 -9.97 14.75
N GLY A 89 10.43 -9.09 15.43
CA GLY A 89 10.62 -9.09 16.87
C GLY A 89 11.39 -7.85 17.28
N GLU A 90 10.91 -7.12 18.27
CA GLU A 90 11.72 -6.10 18.94
C GLU A 90 12.90 -6.80 19.62
N PRO A 91 14.15 -6.32 19.43
CA PRO A 91 15.24 -6.76 20.28
C PRO A 91 14.95 -6.28 21.71
N SER A 92 14.48 -7.16 22.55
CA SER A 92 14.29 -6.87 23.98
C SER A 92 15.66 -6.70 24.62
N GLY A 93 16.17 -5.46 24.68
CA GLY A 93 17.31 -5.02 25.46
C GLY A 93 18.63 -5.80 25.31
N PRO A 94 19.74 -5.27 25.86
CA PRO A 94 21.07 -5.85 25.68
C PRO A 94 21.32 -7.20 26.39
N SER A 95 20.34 -7.78 27.05
CA SER A 95 20.45 -9.06 27.75
C SER A 95 19.23 -9.97 27.61
N ALA A 96 18.29 -9.63 26.75
CA ALA A 96 17.14 -10.50 26.53
C ALA A 96 17.49 -11.51 25.44
N ASP A 97 17.37 -12.81 25.79
CA ASP A 97 17.25 -13.85 24.78
C ASP A 97 16.21 -13.38 23.74
N ARG A 98 16.54 -13.51 22.46
CA ARG A 98 15.59 -13.25 21.38
C ARG A 98 14.33 -14.01 21.72
N VAL A 99 13.28 -13.28 22.10
CA VAL A 99 11.96 -13.88 22.14
C VAL A 99 11.62 -14.13 20.69
N ASP A 100 11.73 -15.37 20.28
CA ASP A 100 11.21 -15.83 19.00
C ASP A 100 9.71 -15.50 19.02
N THR A 101 9.31 -14.47 18.32
CA THR A 101 7.91 -14.06 18.24
C THR A 101 7.10 -15.04 17.41
N GLY A 102 7.76 -16.04 16.81
CA GLY A 102 7.13 -17.00 15.92
C GLY A 102 6.68 -16.41 14.59
N LEU A 103 7.04 -15.17 14.27
CA LEU A 103 6.67 -14.53 13.00
C LEU A 103 7.84 -14.60 12.01
N HIS A 104 7.82 -15.61 11.16
CA HIS A 104 8.70 -15.74 10.01
C HIS A 104 8.01 -15.16 8.78
N LEU A 105 8.49 -13.99 8.33
CA LEU A 105 7.85 -13.22 7.25
C LEU A 105 8.75 -13.23 6.01
N ASP A 106 8.12 -13.43 4.84
CA ASP A 106 8.80 -13.39 3.54
C ASP A 106 7.95 -12.69 2.48
N TRP A 107 8.63 -12.05 1.51
CA TRP A 107 7.96 -11.36 0.42
C TRP A 107 7.45 -12.33 -0.63
N LYS A 108 6.14 -12.32 -0.88
CA LYS A 108 5.49 -13.24 -1.80
C LYS A 108 4.89 -12.52 -2.99
N ALA A 109 5.45 -12.79 -4.17
CA ALA A 109 4.97 -12.24 -5.43
C ALA A 109 3.60 -12.82 -5.81
N GLY A 110 2.70 -11.97 -6.31
CA GLY A 110 1.40 -12.38 -6.81
C GLY A 110 0.52 -13.09 -5.77
N ALA A 111 0.75 -12.89 -4.48
CA ALA A 111 0.03 -13.59 -3.42
C ALA A 111 -1.48 -13.29 -3.43
N HIS A 112 -1.87 -12.05 -3.75
CA HIS A 112 -3.26 -11.64 -3.75
C HIS A 112 -3.91 -11.73 -5.14
N PRO A 113 -5.15 -12.27 -5.25
CA PRO A 113 -5.84 -12.41 -6.53
C PRO A 113 -6.04 -11.08 -7.29
N ALA A 114 -6.32 -9.98 -6.58
CA ALA A 114 -6.48 -8.66 -7.18
C ALA A 114 -5.21 -8.21 -7.92
N VAL A 115 -4.03 -8.42 -7.32
CA VAL A 115 -2.74 -8.10 -7.94
C VAL A 115 -2.52 -8.97 -9.19
N ARG A 116 -2.74 -10.29 -9.07
CA ARG A 116 -2.56 -11.20 -10.21
C ARG A 116 -3.39 -10.80 -11.43
N ARG A 117 -4.62 -10.31 -11.23
CA ARG A 117 -5.50 -9.85 -12.32
C ARG A 117 -4.98 -8.59 -13.03
N MET A 118 -4.13 -7.80 -12.36
CA MET A 118 -3.57 -6.57 -12.93
C MET A 118 -2.23 -6.79 -13.65
N ARG A 119 -1.57 -7.92 -13.47
CA ARG A 119 -0.27 -8.22 -14.11
C ARG A 119 -0.33 -8.07 -15.63
N GLY A 120 0.68 -7.40 -16.17
CA GLY A 120 0.80 -7.10 -17.59
C GLY A 120 -0.07 -5.95 -18.11
N ARG A 121 -1.02 -5.43 -17.30
CA ARG A 121 -1.86 -4.29 -17.67
C ARG A 121 -1.09 -2.98 -17.57
N ARG A 122 -1.47 -2.01 -18.41
CA ARG A 122 -0.85 -0.68 -18.41
C ARG A 122 -1.58 0.25 -17.46
N LEU A 123 -0.83 0.94 -16.62
CA LEU A 123 -1.36 2.00 -15.75
C LEU A 123 -1.88 3.17 -16.59
N ARG A 124 -3.06 3.68 -16.27
CA ARG A 124 -3.72 4.79 -16.98
C ARG A 124 -3.90 6.01 -16.10
N GLU A 125 -4.23 5.77 -14.83
CA GLU A 125 -4.57 6.83 -13.89
C GLU A 125 -4.27 6.38 -12.47
N VAL A 126 -3.92 7.32 -11.59
CA VAL A 126 -3.77 7.08 -10.16
C VAL A 126 -4.53 8.14 -9.38
N ASN A 127 -5.34 7.71 -8.44
CA ASN A 127 -6.14 8.58 -7.60
C ASN A 127 -5.90 8.31 -6.12
N VAL A 128 -6.08 9.34 -5.30
CA VAL A 128 -6.33 9.19 -3.86
C VAL A 128 -7.82 9.28 -3.60
N ILE A 129 -8.35 8.36 -2.82
CA ILE A 129 -9.73 8.38 -2.36
C ILE A 129 -9.76 8.86 -0.92
N GLU A 130 -10.47 9.96 -0.67
CA GLU A 130 -10.70 10.51 0.66
C GLU A 130 -12.16 10.39 1.04
N ARG A 131 -12.42 10.09 2.30
CA ARG A 131 -13.73 10.20 2.91
C ARG A 131 -13.89 11.59 3.53
N LEU A 132 -14.93 12.30 3.15
CA LEU A 132 -15.32 13.56 3.76
C LEU A 132 -16.28 13.26 4.92
N MET A 133 -15.90 13.59 6.13
CA MET A 133 -16.77 13.44 7.30
C MET A 133 -17.77 14.61 7.33
N ALA A 134 -19.06 14.30 7.44
CA ALA A 134 -20.17 15.28 7.38
C ALA A 134 -20.17 16.31 8.53
N ALA A 135 -19.42 16.09 9.59
CA ALA A 135 -19.32 17.01 10.70
C ALA A 135 -18.12 17.94 10.52
N HIS A 136 -18.35 19.25 10.61
CA HIS A 136 -17.42 20.36 10.40
C HIS A 136 -16.11 20.33 11.23
N TRP A 137 -15.78 19.25 11.91
CA TRP A 137 -14.73 19.20 12.93
C TRP A 137 -13.78 17.99 12.83
N ARG A 138 -13.83 17.17 11.78
CA ARG A 138 -12.97 16.00 11.75
C ARG A 138 -12.12 15.91 10.48
N PRO A 139 -10.88 15.40 10.61
CA PRO A 139 -9.96 15.28 9.50
C PRO A 139 -10.53 14.37 8.40
N VAL A 140 -10.12 14.67 7.20
CA VAL A 140 -10.32 13.83 6.03
C VAL A 140 -9.65 12.48 6.30
N VAL A 141 -10.37 11.39 6.11
CA VAL A 141 -9.80 10.06 6.20
C VAL A 141 -9.20 9.70 4.84
N LEU A 142 -7.89 9.50 4.78
CA LEU A 142 -7.24 8.90 3.62
C LEU A 142 -7.64 7.43 3.54
N HIS A 143 -8.47 7.11 2.56
CA HIS A 143 -9.07 5.79 2.48
C HIS A 143 -8.32 4.85 1.55
N ALA A 144 -7.90 5.32 0.38
CA ALA A 144 -7.24 4.43 -0.58
C ALA A 144 -6.34 5.18 -1.58
N VAL A 145 -5.37 4.45 -2.11
CA VAL A 145 -4.69 4.74 -3.38
C VAL A 145 -5.29 3.81 -4.43
N GLU A 146 -5.94 4.37 -5.45
CA GLU A 146 -6.58 3.65 -6.54
C GLU A 146 -5.73 3.75 -7.81
N LEU A 147 -5.39 2.62 -8.40
CA LEU A 147 -4.70 2.53 -9.68
C LEU A 147 -5.70 2.01 -10.73
N ILE A 148 -5.85 2.75 -11.81
CA ILE A 148 -6.71 2.40 -12.95
C ILE A 148 -5.82 1.93 -14.09
N PHE A 149 -6.11 0.75 -14.62
CA PHE A 149 -5.38 0.14 -15.71
C PHE A 149 -6.19 0.19 -17.01
N ASP A 150 -5.60 -0.30 -18.09
CA ASP A 150 -6.30 -0.43 -19.36
C ASP A 150 -7.49 -1.40 -19.26
N GLY A 151 -8.55 -1.09 -20.02
CA GLY A 151 -9.86 -1.75 -19.86
C GLY A 151 -10.57 -1.31 -18.57
N PRO A 152 -11.49 -2.11 -18.03
CA PRO A 152 -12.25 -1.77 -16.81
C PRO A 152 -11.51 -2.16 -15.53
N ALA A 153 -10.20 -2.43 -15.60
CA ALA A 153 -9.42 -2.97 -14.52
C ALA A 153 -8.92 -1.89 -13.56
N ARG A 154 -9.07 -2.14 -12.27
CA ARG A 154 -8.58 -1.26 -11.20
C ARG A 154 -8.05 -2.06 -10.02
N LEU A 155 -7.17 -1.44 -9.27
CA LEU A 155 -6.66 -1.96 -8.01
C LEU A 155 -6.71 -0.83 -6.98
N ALA A 156 -7.34 -1.06 -5.86
CA ALA A 156 -7.33 -0.17 -4.72
C ALA A 156 -6.52 -0.78 -3.58
N ILE A 157 -5.57 -0.02 -3.05
CA ILE A 157 -4.89 -0.30 -1.79
C ILE A 157 -5.55 0.63 -0.79
N PHE A 158 -6.29 0.09 0.17
CA PHE A 158 -7.12 0.88 1.07
C PHE A 158 -6.79 0.65 2.54
N ASN A 159 -7.15 1.62 3.37
CA ASN A 159 -7.03 1.51 4.81
C ASN A 159 -8.13 0.59 5.36
N ALA A 160 -7.74 -0.57 5.86
CA ALA A 160 -8.62 -1.58 6.44
C ALA A 160 -8.57 -1.55 7.98
N LEU A 161 -8.73 -0.36 8.59
CA LEU A 161 -8.68 -0.14 10.02
C LEU A 161 -7.27 -0.33 10.63
N ASP A 162 -6.33 0.51 10.20
CA ASP A 162 -4.92 0.55 10.63
C ASP A 162 -3.98 -0.43 9.89
N GLU A 163 -4.47 -1.19 8.93
CA GLU A 163 -3.72 -2.09 8.07
C GLU A 163 -4.07 -1.87 6.58
N ASN A 164 -3.36 -2.53 5.67
CA ASN A 164 -3.66 -2.44 4.24
C ASN A 164 -4.72 -3.46 3.83
N GLY A 165 -5.65 -3.03 2.99
CA GLY A 165 -6.56 -3.88 2.26
C GLY A 165 -6.33 -3.79 0.75
N LEU A 166 -6.69 -4.81 0.01
CA LEU A 166 -6.61 -4.88 -1.45
C LEU A 166 -7.95 -5.24 -2.07
N SER A 167 -8.37 -4.47 -3.08
CA SER A 167 -9.58 -4.74 -3.86
C SER A 167 -9.38 -4.42 -5.32
N ASP A 168 -9.96 -5.24 -6.19
CA ASP A 168 -10.09 -4.98 -7.63
C ASP A 168 -11.55 -4.83 -8.06
N ALA A 169 -12.46 -4.70 -7.11
CA ALA A 169 -13.85 -4.42 -7.39
C ALA A 169 -14.00 -3.08 -8.14
N ALA A 170 -14.95 -3.03 -9.06
CA ALA A 170 -15.25 -1.83 -9.84
C ALA A 170 -15.67 -0.65 -8.95
N GLU A 171 -16.17 -0.96 -7.78
CA GLU A 171 -16.35 -0.04 -6.68
C GLU A 171 -15.69 -0.68 -5.46
N VAL A 172 -14.66 -0.04 -4.90
CA VAL A 172 -14.40 -0.23 -3.49
C VAL A 172 -15.76 0.04 -2.85
N SER A 173 -16.35 -0.94 -2.15
CA SER A 173 -17.63 -0.72 -1.45
C SER A 173 -17.41 0.41 -0.45
N LEU A 174 -17.57 1.64 -0.96
CA LEU A 174 -17.40 2.83 -0.15
C LEU A 174 -18.62 2.90 0.74
N PRO A 175 -18.46 2.82 2.07
CA PRO A 175 -19.59 2.97 2.99
C PRO A 175 -20.35 4.26 2.68
N VAL A 176 -21.64 4.31 2.95
CA VAL A 176 -22.45 5.52 2.71
C VAL A 176 -21.74 6.74 3.28
N GLY A 177 -21.44 7.73 2.42
CA GLY A 177 -20.70 8.94 2.81
C GLY A 177 -20.27 9.77 1.61
N PHE A 178 -19.72 10.94 1.89
CA PHE A 178 -19.16 11.79 0.85
C PHE A 178 -17.72 11.35 0.56
N TRP A 179 -17.47 10.99 -0.69
CA TRP A 179 -16.17 10.56 -1.16
C TRP A 179 -15.62 11.54 -2.19
N ARG A 180 -14.33 11.77 -2.14
CA ARG A 180 -13.63 12.58 -3.12
C ARG A 180 -12.49 11.79 -3.73
N ARG A 181 -12.44 11.78 -5.07
CA ARG A 181 -11.28 11.34 -5.84
C ARG A 181 -10.38 12.53 -6.12
N ILE A 182 -9.12 12.40 -5.82
CA ILE A 182 -8.08 13.38 -6.09
C ILE A 182 -7.09 12.73 -7.06
N PRO A 183 -7.02 13.19 -8.31
CA PRO A 183 -6.07 12.63 -9.27
C PRO A 183 -4.64 12.96 -8.86
N ILE A 184 -3.78 11.95 -8.92
CA ILE A 184 -2.33 12.10 -8.78
C ILE A 184 -1.72 12.25 -10.17
N ALA A 185 -2.08 11.33 -11.09
CA ALA A 185 -1.59 11.29 -12.47
C ALA A 185 -2.62 10.59 -13.38
#